data_bec4abf6ed0b1d38c6089449deff4bd8
#
_entry.id   bec4abf6ed0b1d38c6089449deff4bd8
#
_cell.length_a   1.000
_cell.length_b   1.000
_cell.length_c   1.000
_cell.angle_alpha   90.00
_cell.angle_beta   90.00
_cell.angle_gamma   90.00
#
_symmetry.space_group_name_H-M   'P 1'
#
loop_
_entity.id
_entity.type
_entity.pdbx_description
1 polymer ?
#
loop_
_entity_poly.entity_id
_entity_poly.type
_entity_poly.pdbx_seq_one_letter_code
_entity_poly.pdbx_strand_id
1 'polypeptide(L)'
;MCAIMGFTKKSRTREEILPHFDRTLSRGPDMSSVVETPSGWLCFHRLAIMGLDESGMQPFSLDGDMVVCNGELYGWRELRTELEGKGYTFQSGSDCELLLPLYREYGLDMFSMLDAEFALILYDSRTGSLVAARDPIGIRPLFYGYDYDGGIVFASEAKNLIGMCKEIFPFPPGHYYAGGEFVRYADLTTVDVYRKDDLETVCKNIRAKLIAGVEKRLDADAPLGFLLSGGLDSSLVCAIAAKILGKKIRTFAIGMDVDAIDLKYAREAADFIGSDHTEVIITKEDVLKALPEVVAALGTYDITTIRASMGMYLVCKAIHEQTDVRVLLTGEISDELFGYKYTDFAPSPAAFQEEAKKRVDELYMYDVLRADRCISAHSIEARVPFGDLDFVKYVMGVDPALKVNTYGKGKYLLRHAFEGDRLLPEDILWREKAAFSDAVGHSLVDDLKEYAESKYTDQEFRQLSSKYDFATPFTKESLLYRELFEAYYPGQAKMVKDFWMPNRSWEGCDVDDPSARVLANYGASGF
;
A
#
# COMPACT_ATOMS: atom_id res chain seq x y z
N MET A 1 -9.82 -4.49 -5.38
CA MET A 1 -9.65 -3.02 -5.27
C MET A 1 -10.37 -2.33 -6.40
N CYS A 2 -11.24 -1.39 -6.08
CA CYS A 2 -11.96 -0.62 -7.09
C CYS A 2 -11.08 0.44 -7.76
N ALA A 3 -11.59 1.09 -8.79
CA ALA A 3 -11.04 2.32 -9.33
C ALA A 3 -12.12 3.40 -9.39
N ILE A 4 -11.71 4.62 -9.06
CA ILE A 4 -12.57 5.81 -9.10
C ILE A 4 -11.93 6.90 -9.95
N MET A 5 -12.78 7.72 -10.58
CA MET A 5 -12.38 8.96 -11.24
C MET A 5 -13.53 9.96 -11.16
N GLY A 6 -13.21 11.25 -11.02
CA GLY A 6 -14.21 12.31 -10.99
C GLY A 6 -13.63 13.67 -11.31
N PHE A 7 -14.44 14.54 -11.93
CA PHE A 7 -14.07 15.91 -12.29
C PHE A 7 -15.28 16.80 -12.47
N THR A 8 -15.09 18.12 -12.37
CA THR A 8 -16.16 19.11 -12.26
C THR A 8 -16.61 19.73 -13.58
N LYS A 9 -16.06 19.33 -14.72
CA LYS A 9 -16.44 19.93 -16.01
C LYS A 9 -17.14 18.96 -16.94
N LYS A 10 -18.17 19.47 -17.62
CA LYS A 10 -18.93 18.75 -18.66
C LYS A 10 -18.35 18.87 -20.08
N SER A 11 -17.15 19.46 -20.22
CA SER A 11 -16.54 19.68 -21.53
C SER A 11 -16.12 18.40 -22.26
N ARG A 12 -16.14 17.25 -21.57
CA ARG A 12 -15.81 15.94 -22.14
C ARG A 12 -17.03 15.04 -22.23
N THR A 13 -17.12 14.31 -23.32
CA THR A 13 -18.14 13.28 -23.50
C THR A 13 -17.71 11.98 -22.80
N ARG A 14 -18.66 11.07 -22.61
CA ARG A 14 -18.39 9.73 -22.08
C ARG A 14 -17.35 8.98 -22.92
N GLU A 15 -17.42 9.11 -24.24
CA GLU A 15 -16.52 8.45 -25.21
C GLU A 15 -15.07 8.96 -25.07
N GLU A 16 -14.88 10.23 -24.67
CA GLU A 16 -13.56 10.80 -24.41
C GLU A 16 -12.99 10.36 -23.05
N ILE A 17 -13.86 10.07 -22.07
CA ILE A 17 -13.46 9.70 -20.71
C ILE A 17 -13.07 8.23 -20.63
N LEU A 18 -13.84 7.35 -21.24
CA LEU A 18 -13.68 5.90 -21.15
C LEU A 18 -12.25 5.42 -21.44
N PRO A 19 -11.56 5.85 -22.52
CA PRO A 19 -10.20 5.38 -22.80
C PRO A 19 -9.17 5.72 -21.72
N HIS A 20 -9.43 6.78 -20.94
CA HIS A 20 -8.59 7.15 -19.80
C HIS A 20 -8.94 6.36 -18.56
N PHE A 21 -10.24 6.20 -18.27
CA PHE A 21 -10.71 5.49 -17.09
C PHE A 21 -10.44 3.98 -17.19
N ASP A 22 -10.63 3.38 -18.35
CA ASP A 22 -10.44 1.94 -18.60
C ASP A 22 -8.98 1.47 -18.44
N ARG A 23 -8.00 2.39 -18.37
CA ARG A 23 -6.61 2.04 -18.00
C ARG A 23 -6.50 1.40 -16.61
N THR A 24 -7.53 1.55 -15.78
CA THR A 24 -7.62 0.94 -14.45
C THR A 24 -8.71 -0.13 -14.33
N LEU A 25 -9.22 -0.65 -15.46
CA LEU A 25 -10.24 -1.69 -15.48
C LEU A 25 -9.82 -2.96 -14.70
N SER A 26 -8.52 -3.33 -14.75
CA SER A 26 -8.00 -4.47 -14.01
C SER A 26 -8.18 -4.36 -12.48
N ARG A 27 -8.33 -3.16 -11.93
CA ARG A 27 -8.61 -2.97 -10.49
C ARG A 27 -10.01 -3.45 -10.12
N GLY A 28 -10.99 -3.25 -10.99
CA GLY A 28 -12.39 -3.56 -10.73
C GLY A 28 -13.10 -4.08 -11.97
N PRO A 29 -12.84 -5.32 -12.40
CA PRO A 29 -13.35 -5.86 -13.67
C PRO A 29 -14.80 -6.31 -13.60
N ASP A 30 -15.40 -6.42 -12.42
CA ASP A 30 -16.70 -7.05 -12.26
C ASP A 30 -17.85 -6.19 -12.84
N MET A 31 -17.78 -4.86 -12.60
CA MET A 31 -18.79 -3.91 -13.11
C MET A 31 -18.18 -2.52 -13.32
N SER A 32 -18.79 -1.72 -14.21
CA SER A 32 -18.31 -0.36 -14.52
C SER A 32 -19.46 0.61 -14.66
N SER A 33 -19.27 1.85 -14.17
CA SER A 33 -20.17 2.98 -14.38
C SER A 33 -19.43 4.26 -14.73
N VAL A 34 -20.05 5.06 -15.58
CA VAL A 34 -19.67 6.45 -15.86
C VAL A 34 -20.95 7.26 -15.82
N VAL A 35 -21.12 8.04 -14.77
CA VAL A 35 -22.35 8.77 -14.45
C VAL A 35 -22.12 10.25 -14.52
N GLU A 36 -22.97 10.95 -15.28
CA GLU A 36 -22.98 12.40 -15.37
C GLU A 36 -23.61 13.01 -14.10
N THR A 37 -22.92 13.96 -13.49
CA THR A 37 -23.45 14.83 -12.43
C THR A 37 -23.88 16.17 -13.01
N PRO A 38 -24.64 17.01 -12.28
CA PRO A 38 -24.96 18.36 -12.74
C PRO A 38 -23.76 19.22 -13.12
N SER A 39 -22.56 18.97 -12.58
CA SER A 39 -21.35 19.76 -12.82
C SER A 39 -20.18 18.99 -13.46
N GLY A 40 -20.30 17.67 -13.68
CA GLY A 40 -19.19 16.88 -14.20
C GLY A 40 -19.50 15.38 -14.26
N TRP A 41 -18.54 14.55 -13.89
CA TRP A 41 -18.63 13.09 -14.02
C TRP A 41 -18.09 12.38 -12.78
N LEU A 42 -18.71 11.22 -12.46
CA LEU A 42 -18.19 10.21 -11.53
C LEU A 42 -18.08 8.87 -12.25
N CYS A 43 -16.94 8.21 -12.09
CA CYS A 43 -16.63 6.94 -12.74
C CYS A 43 -16.22 5.92 -11.68
N PHE A 44 -16.65 4.67 -11.87
CA PHE A 44 -16.39 3.59 -10.94
C PHE A 44 -16.16 2.25 -11.68
N HIS A 45 -15.04 1.58 -11.39
CA HIS A 45 -14.82 0.18 -11.70
C HIS A 45 -14.85 -0.62 -10.41
N ARG A 46 -15.72 -1.62 -10.35
CA ARG A 46 -15.97 -2.41 -9.15
C ARG A 46 -15.18 -3.72 -9.13
N LEU A 47 -14.51 -3.98 -8.02
CA LEU A 47 -14.18 -5.32 -7.54
C LEU A 47 -15.11 -5.60 -6.37
N ALA A 48 -15.98 -6.59 -6.49
CA ALA A 48 -16.95 -6.92 -5.46
C ALA A 48 -16.29 -7.67 -4.30
N ILE A 49 -16.20 -7.03 -3.13
CA ILE A 49 -15.59 -7.57 -1.90
C ILE A 49 -16.64 -7.66 -0.79
N MET A 50 -17.40 -6.56 -0.56
CA MET A 50 -18.55 -6.51 0.33
C MET A 50 -19.82 -6.33 -0.47
N GLY A 51 -20.91 -7.07 -0.10
CA GLY A 51 -22.17 -7.04 -0.84
C GLY A 51 -21.94 -7.45 -2.30
N LEU A 52 -21.77 -8.74 -2.58
CA LEU A 52 -21.29 -9.24 -3.87
C LEU A 52 -22.30 -9.05 -5.03
N ASP A 53 -23.56 -8.73 -4.75
CA ASP A 53 -24.58 -8.49 -5.76
C ASP A 53 -24.51 -7.09 -6.42
N GLU A 54 -25.37 -6.84 -7.40
CA GLU A 54 -25.40 -5.60 -8.16
C GLU A 54 -25.78 -4.37 -7.32
N SER A 55 -26.44 -4.52 -6.17
CA SER A 55 -26.86 -3.41 -5.32
C SER A 55 -25.69 -2.63 -4.71
N GLY A 56 -24.51 -3.27 -4.59
CA GLY A 56 -23.27 -2.63 -4.17
C GLY A 56 -22.57 -1.81 -5.26
N MET A 57 -23.21 -1.60 -6.44
CA MET A 57 -22.65 -0.79 -7.51
C MET A 57 -22.71 0.70 -7.18
N GLN A 58 -21.64 1.42 -7.53
CA GLN A 58 -21.50 2.85 -7.29
C GLN A 58 -21.58 3.65 -8.62
N PRO A 59 -21.90 4.96 -8.59
CA PRO A 59 -22.04 5.82 -7.39
C PRO A 59 -23.29 5.50 -6.56
N PHE A 60 -23.17 5.53 -5.23
CA PHE A 60 -24.33 5.64 -4.36
C PHE A 60 -24.89 7.05 -4.44
N SER A 61 -26.20 7.20 -4.24
CA SER A 61 -26.85 8.51 -4.27
C SER A 61 -27.82 8.67 -3.10
N LEU A 62 -27.89 9.90 -2.56
CA LEU A 62 -28.81 10.32 -1.51
C LEU A 62 -29.17 11.80 -1.69
N ASP A 63 -30.46 12.10 -1.92
CA ASP A 63 -30.97 13.47 -2.09
C ASP A 63 -30.19 14.34 -3.09
N GLY A 64 -29.68 13.74 -4.16
CA GLY A 64 -28.89 14.40 -5.19
C GLY A 64 -27.39 14.43 -4.97
N ASP A 65 -26.90 14.11 -3.77
CA ASP A 65 -25.47 13.83 -3.53
C ASP A 65 -25.12 12.48 -4.10
N MET A 66 -23.87 12.32 -4.55
CA MET A 66 -23.35 11.07 -5.10
C MET A 66 -21.95 10.80 -4.58
N VAL A 67 -21.58 9.54 -4.37
CA VAL A 67 -20.22 9.13 -3.96
C VAL A 67 -19.73 7.91 -4.69
N VAL A 68 -18.45 7.95 -5.06
CA VAL A 68 -17.66 6.78 -5.46
C VAL A 68 -16.50 6.61 -4.49
N CYS A 69 -16.28 5.38 -4.02
CA CYS A 69 -15.26 5.05 -3.05
C CYS A 69 -14.53 3.76 -3.45
N ASN A 70 -13.21 3.82 -3.45
CA ASN A 70 -12.34 2.66 -3.43
C ASN A 70 -11.86 2.49 -2.00
N GLY A 71 -12.48 1.60 -1.22
CA GLY A 71 -12.13 1.46 0.18
C GLY A 71 -12.93 0.38 0.91
N GLU A 72 -12.56 0.21 2.18
CA GLU A 72 -13.21 -0.65 3.17
C GLU A 72 -13.39 0.14 4.47
N LEU A 73 -14.61 0.18 5.00
CA LEU A 73 -14.95 0.80 6.27
C LEU A 73 -15.05 -0.29 7.34
N TYR A 74 -14.17 -0.27 8.32
CA TYR A 74 -14.17 -1.21 9.43
C TYR A 74 -15.20 -0.81 10.48
N GLY A 75 -15.87 -1.81 11.11
CA GLY A 75 -16.95 -1.54 12.07
C GLY A 75 -18.24 -0.95 11.45
N TRP A 76 -18.41 -1.10 10.14
CA TRP A 76 -19.51 -0.50 9.40
C TRP A 76 -20.90 -1.01 9.81
N ARG A 77 -21.02 -2.24 10.35
CA ARG A 77 -22.31 -2.81 10.75
C ARG A 77 -22.91 -2.10 11.96
N GLU A 78 -22.07 -1.76 12.93
CA GLU A 78 -22.47 -0.97 14.12
C GLU A 78 -22.86 0.44 13.69
N LEU A 79 -22.07 1.04 12.81
CA LEU A 79 -22.32 2.37 12.26
C LEU A 79 -23.61 2.40 11.43
N ARG A 80 -23.87 1.35 10.65
CA ARG A 80 -25.14 1.19 9.93
C ARG A 80 -26.34 1.17 10.89
N THR A 81 -26.24 0.39 11.97
CA THR A 81 -27.29 0.31 12.99
C THR A 81 -27.57 1.69 13.63
N GLU A 82 -26.52 2.47 13.90
CA GLU A 82 -26.68 3.84 14.40
C GLU A 82 -27.41 4.74 13.41
N LEU A 83 -27.03 4.69 12.14
CA LEU A 83 -27.65 5.49 11.07
C LEU A 83 -29.11 5.06 10.80
N GLU A 84 -29.41 3.75 10.86
CA GLU A 84 -30.78 3.25 10.79
C GLU A 84 -31.63 3.79 11.95
N GLY A 85 -31.06 3.89 13.16
CA GLY A 85 -31.69 4.54 14.30
C GLY A 85 -31.98 6.03 14.11
N LYS A 86 -31.27 6.71 13.20
CA LYS A 86 -31.51 8.10 12.78
C LYS A 86 -32.51 8.22 11.61
N GLY A 87 -32.99 7.08 11.07
CA GLY A 87 -33.99 7.04 10.02
C GLY A 87 -33.47 6.84 8.60
N TYR A 88 -32.16 6.57 8.43
CA TYR A 88 -31.61 6.19 7.13
C TYR A 88 -31.98 4.74 6.77
N THR A 89 -32.09 4.47 5.48
CA THR A 89 -32.37 3.14 4.95
C THR A 89 -31.30 2.77 3.93
N PHE A 90 -30.89 1.51 3.94
CA PHE A 90 -29.82 1.00 3.08
C PHE A 90 -30.35 -0.10 2.17
N GLN A 91 -29.88 -0.14 0.93
CA GLN A 91 -30.34 -1.06 -0.09
C GLN A 91 -29.33 -2.15 -0.44
N SER A 92 -28.06 -1.94 -0.06
CA SER A 92 -26.97 -2.86 -0.37
C SER A 92 -26.33 -3.47 0.88
N GLY A 93 -25.53 -4.50 0.67
CA GLY A 93 -24.60 -5.03 1.67
C GLY A 93 -23.22 -4.36 1.64
N SER A 94 -23.06 -3.25 0.90
CA SER A 94 -21.79 -2.54 0.84
C SER A 94 -21.62 -1.58 2.02
N ASP A 95 -20.46 -1.62 2.62
CA ASP A 95 -20.01 -0.69 3.66
C ASP A 95 -19.96 0.78 3.17
N CYS A 96 -19.56 0.99 1.91
CA CYS A 96 -19.45 2.33 1.30
C CYS A 96 -20.79 3.06 1.13
N GLU A 97 -21.93 2.38 1.21
CA GLU A 97 -23.25 3.03 1.16
C GLU A 97 -23.47 3.98 2.36
N LEU A 98 -22.73 3.77 3.46
CA LEU A 98 -22.84 4.60 4.67
C LEU A 98 -22.24 6.01 4.49
N LEU A 99 -21.40 6.22 3.49
CA LEU A 99 -20.64 7.46 3.31
C LEU A 99 -21.55 8.69 3.11
N LEU A 100 -22.63 8.57 2.34
CA LEU A 100 -23.55 9.71 2.14
C LEU A 100 -24.37 10.04 3.39
N PRO A 101 -24.98 9.09 4.12
CA PRO A 101 -25.57 9.35 5.43
C PRO A 101 -24.59 10.01 6.41
N LEU A 102 -23.34 9.54 6.49
CA LEU A 102 -22.32 10.15 7.33
C LEU A 102 -22.01 11.60 6.92
N TYR A 103 -21.90 11.85 5.62
CA TYR A 103 -21.69 13.20 5.12
C TYR A 103 -22.86 14.14 5.43
N ARG A 104 -24.08 13.63 5.41
CA ARG A 104 -25.29 14.39 5.79
C ARG A 104 -25.34 14.75 7.27
N GLU A 105 -24.93 13.80 8.13
CA GLU A 105 -24.93 13.99 9.57
C GLU A 105 -23.79 14.87 10.08
N TYR A 106 -22.57 14.65 9.54
CA TYR A 106 -21.35 15.20 10.13
C TYR A 106 -20.57 16.14 9.18
N GLY A 107 -21.02 16.28 7.92
CA GLY A 107 -20.29 17.08 6.94
C GLY A 107 -18.86 16.55 6.73
N LEU A 108 -17.90 17.47 6.63
CA LEU A 108 -16.48 17.14 6.44
C LEU A 108 -15.82 16.53 7.69
N ASP A 109 -16.42 16.69 8.88
CA ASP A 109 -15.90 16.10 10.12
C ASP A 109 -15.99 14.57 10.11
N MET A 110 -16.83 13.98 9.22
CA MET A 110 -16.93 12.54 9.06
C MET A 110 -15.57 11.88 8.80
N PHE A 111 -14.66 12.53 8.08
CA PHE A 111 -13.37 11.94 7.71
C PHE A 111 -12.50 11.61 8.93
N SER A 112 -12.60 12.38 10.01
CA SER A 112 -11.89 12.12 11.26
C SER A 112 -12.49 10.97 12.09
N MET A 113 -13.70 10.52 11.75
CA MET A 113 -14.44 9.46 12.45
C MET A 113 -14.26 8.09 11.78
N LEU A 114 -13.80 8.05 10.51
CA LEU A 114 -13.69 6.81 9.75
C LEU A 114 -12.51 5.95 10.22
N ASP A 115 -12.78 4.71 10.62
CA ASP A 115 -11.78 3.64 10.68
C ASP A 115 -11.82 2.88 9.36
N ALA A 116 -10.97 3.29 8.41
CA ALA A 116 -11.10 2.86 7.03
C ALA A 116 -9.78 2.96 6.25
N GLU A 117 -9.64 2.12 5.24
CA GLU A 117 -8.67 2.25 4.16
C GLU A 117 -9.43 2.77 2.93
N PHE A 118 -9.28 4.03 2.54
CA PHE A 118 -10.16 4.60 1.52
C PHE A 118 -9.56 5.71 0.65
N ALA A 119 -10.09 5.82 -0.54
CA ALA A 119 -10.07 7.01 -1.39
C ALA A 119 -11.47 7.23 -1.94
N LEU A 120 -12.02 8.41 -1.82
CA LEU A 120 -13.37 8.72 -2.30
C LEU A 120 -13.45 10.03 -3.06
N ILE A 121 -14.48 10.13 -3.90
CA ILE A 121 -14.90 11.36 -4.58
C ILE A 121 -16.40 11.47 -4.40
N LEU A 122 -16.85 12.58 -3.80
CA LEU A 122 -18.24 12.87 -3.50
C LEU A 122 -18.67 14.12 -4.27
N TYR A 123 -19.81 14.07 -4.93
CA TYR A 123 -20.48 15.22 -5.49
C TYR A 123 -21.50 15.74 -4.47
N ASP A 124 -21.30 16.96 -3.99
CA ASP A 124 -22.25 17.66 -3.10
C ASP A 124 -23.22 18.47 -3.95
N SER A 125 -24.47 18.05 -3.97
CA SER A 125 -25.54 18.69 -4.75
C SER A 125 -25.91 20.10 -4.28
N ARG A 126 -25.62 20.43 -3.01
CA ARG A 126 -25.91 21.74 -2.41
C ARG A 126 -24.95 22.82 -2.89
N THR A 127 -23.69 22.43 -3.11
CA THR A 127 -22.62 23.34 -3.59
C THR A 127 -22.34 23.19 -5.08
N GLY A 128 -22.77 22.10 -5.69
CA GLY A 128 -22.42 21.72 -7.06
C GLY A 128 -20.94 21.36 -7.24
N SER A 129 -20.23 21.05 -6.16
CA SER A 129 -18.78 20.85 -6.12
C SER A 129 -18.42 19.40 -5.78
N LEU A 130 -17.18 19.02 -6.09
CA LEU A 130 -16.60 17.76 -5.63
C LEU A 130 -15.91 17.96 -4.28
N VAL A 131 -16.07 16.95 -3.42
CA VAL A 131 -15.24 16.68 -2.26
C VAL A 131 -14.47 15.41 -2.56
N ALA A 132 -13.18 15.39 -2.29
CA ALA A 132 -12.36 14.19 -2.40
C ALA A 132 -11.59 13.96 -1.09
N ALA A 133 -11.35 12.72 -0.69
CA ALA A 133 -10.59 12.43 0.52
C ALA A 133 -9.82 11.12 0.39
N ARG A 134 -8.73 11.01 1.16
CA ARG A 134 -7.86 9.85 1.20
C ARG A 134 -7.52 9.48 2.63
N ASP A 135 -7.44 8.18 2.93
CA ASP A 135 -7.12 7.65 4.25
C ASP A 135 -5.79 8.20 4.83
N PRO A 136 -5.62 8.17 6.17
CA PRO A 136 -4.49 8.82 6.84
C PRO A 136 -3.10 8.30 6.49
N ILE A 137 -2.99 7.05 5.99
CA ILE A 137 -1.73 6.42 5.59
C ILE A 137 -1.54 6.52 4.07
N GLY A 138 -2.66 6.66 3.32
CA GLY A 138 -2.68 6.62 1.87
C GLY A 138 -2.61 5.19 1.33
N ILE A 139 -3.20 4.23 2.05
CA ILE A 139 -3.29 2.81 1.64
C ILE A 139 -4.03 2.71 0.32
N ARG A 140 -5.17 3.39 0.19
CA ARG A 140 -5.87 3.48 -1.08
C ARG A 140 -5.31 4.63 -1.90
N PRO A 141 -5.03 4.40 -3.19
CA PRO A 141 -4.44 5.44 -4.03
C PRO A 141 -5.46 6.48 -4.46
N LEU A 142 -5.00 7.73 -4.51
CA LEU A 142 -5.70 8.82 -5.15
C LEU A 142 -4.66 9.80 -5.73
N PHE A 143 -4.92 10.26 -6.96
CA PHE A 143 -4.13 11.26 -7.66
C PHE A 143 -5.04 12.39 -8.11
N TYR A 144 -4.45 13.56 -8.33
CA TYR A 144 -5.17 14.70 -8.91
C TYR A 144 -4.30 15.46 -9.90
N GLY A 145 -4.96 16.24 -10.72
CA GLY A 145 -4.34 17.20 -11.62
C GLY A 145 -5.37 18.21 -12.07
N TYR A 146 -4.93 19.20 -12.81
CA TYR A 146 -5.81 20.17 -13.44
C TYR A 146 -5.85 19.92 -14.94
N ASP A 147 -7.05 19.82 -15.50
CA ASP A 147 -7.22 19.72 -16.94
C ASP A 147 -6.77 21.01 -17.66
N TYR A 148 -6.71 20.96 -18.99
CA TYR A 148 -6.26 22.11 -19.79
C TYR A 148 -7.17 23.35 -19.68
N ASP A 149 -8.38 23.19 -19.16
CA ASP A 149 -9.34 24.26 -18.89
C ASP A 149 -9.33 24.72 -17.42
N GLY A 150 -8.44 24.17 -16.58
CA GLY A 150 -8.26 24.52 -15.17
C GLY A 150 -9.26 23.85 -14.22
N GLY A 151 -10.00 22.82 -14.67
CA GLY A 151 -10.83 21.97 -13.80
C GLY A 151 -9.99 20.94 -13.07
N ILE A 152 -10.31 20.68 -11.79
CA ILE A 152 -9.64 19.60 -11.05
C ILE A 152 -10.19 18.25 -11.47
N VAL A 153 -9.28 17.28 -11.62
CA VAL A 153 -9.58 15.89 -11.94
C VAL A 153 -8.95 15.01 -10.88
N PHE A 154 -9.70 14.05 -10.35
CA PHE A 154 -9.23 13.03 -9.41
C PHE A 154 -9.32 11.66 -10.06
N ALA A 155 -8.35 10.79 -9.77
CA ALA A 155 -8.39 9.39 -10.20
C ALA A 155 -7.59 8.48 -9.25
N SER A 156 -7.94 7.21 -9.19
CA SER A 156 -7.22 6.21 -8.40
C SER A 156 -5.76 6.12 -8.78
N GLU A 157 -5.42 6.21 -10.07
CA GLU A 157 -4.04 6.09 -10.52
C GLU A 157 -3.65 7.19 -11.51
N ALA A 158 -2.38 7.58 -11.47
CA ALA A 158 -1.83 8.63 -12.34
C ALA A 158 -2.03 8.33 -13.84
N LYS A 159 -1.99 7.06 -14.25
CA LYS A 159 -2.17 6.66 -15.66
C LYS A 159 -3.52 7.09 -16.24
N ASN A 160 -4.57 7.22 -15.41
CA ASN A 160 -5.86 7.74 -15.86
C ASN A 160 -5.76 9.22 -16.29
N LEU A 161 -4.87 9.99 -15.65
CA LEU A 161 -4.73 11.42 -15.84
C LEU A 161 -3.75 11.78 -16.98
N ILE A 162 -2.95 10.82 -17.46
CA ILE A 162 -2.03 11.04 -18.59
C ILE A 162 -2.81 11.43 -19.85
N GLY A 163 -2.47 12.60 -20.40
CA GLY A 163 -3.16 13.19 -21.55
C GLY A 163 -4.44 13.97 -21.20
N MET A 164 -4.88 13.93 -19.94
CA MET A 164 -5.97 14.76 -19.42
C MET A 164 -5.45 15.99 -18.66
N CYS A 165 -4.35 15.82 -17.92
CA CYS A 165 -3.75 16.85 -17.09
C CYS A 165 -2.31 17.13 -17.54
N LYS A 166 -1.87 18.37 -17.36
CA LYS A 166 -0.50 18.79 -17.67
C LYS A 166 0.48 18.25 -16.62
N GLU A 167 0.13 18.38 -15.36
CA GLU A 167 0.89 17.91 -14.21
C GLU A 167 -0.03 17.05 -13.34
N ILE A 168 0.53 15.98 -12.79
CA ILE A 168 -0.18 15.00 -11.96
C ILE A 168 0.49 14.93 -10.60
N PHE A 169 -0.31 14.94 -9.56
CA PHE A 169 0.15 14.93 -8.18
C PHE A 169 -0.51 13.79 -7.40
N PRO A 170 0.22 13.11 -6.51
CA PRO A 170 -0.42 12.23 -5.54
C PRO A 170 -1.26 13.06 -4.56
N PHE A 171 -2.48 12.60 -4.28
CA PHE A 171 -3.33 13.22 -3.27
C PHE A 171 -2.74 12.95 -1.88
N PRO A 172 -2.53 13.98 -1.04
CA PRO A 172 -1.88 13.81 0.25
C PRO A 172 -2.71 12.93 1.20
N PRO A 173 -2.08 11.93 1.88
CA PRO A 173 -2.76 11.12 2.89
C PRO A 173 -3.32 11.96 4.05
N GLY A 174 -4.43 11.52 4.64
CA GLY A 174 -5.06 12.21 5.76
C GLY A 174 -5.61 13.60 5.43
N HIS A 175 -5.89 13.86 4.15
CA HIS A 175 -6.48 15.12 3.70
C HIS A 175 -7.81 14.90 3.00
N TYR A 176 -8.64 15.93 3.02
CA TYR A 176 -9.73 16.10 2.08
C TYR A 176 -9.53 17.35 1.24
N TYR A 177 -10.13 17.35 0.06
CA TYR A 177 -10.28 18.52 -0.82
C TYR A 177 -11.73 18.94 -0.81
N ALA A 178 -11.98 20.21 -0.51
CA ALA A 178 -13.31 20.84 -0.59
C ALA A 178 -13.16 22.34 -0.82
N GLY A 179 -14.06 22.95 -1.61
CA GLY A 179 -14.06 24.39 -1.83
C GLY A 179 -12.78 24.96 -2.47
N GLY A 180 -11.98 24.14 -3.15
CA GLY A 180 -10.71 24.56 -3.76
C GLY A 180 -9.47 24.36 -2.89
N GLU A 181 -9.61 23.85 -1.67
CA GLU A 181 -8.54 23.73 -0.70
C GLU A 181 -8.31 22.26 -0.26
N PHE A 182 -7.04 21.93 0.02
CA PHE A 182 -6.67 20.69 0.68
C PHE A 182 -6.55 20.93 2.18
N VAL A 183 -7.30 20.19 2.99
CA VAL A 183 -7.34 20.33 4.44
C VAL A 183 -6.94 19.01 5.09
N ARG A 184 -5.96 19.06 6.00
CA ARG A 184 -5.53 17.88 6.78
C ARG A 184 -6.56 17.60 7.87
N TYR A 185 -7.14 16.41 7.90
CA TYR A 185 -8.08 15.97 8.91
C TYR A 185 -7.48 14.95 9.91
N ALA A 186 -6.36 14.32 9.56
CA ALA A 186 -5.72 13.33 10.41
C ALA A 186 -4.19 13.43 10.36
N ASP A 187 -3.56 13.20 11.53
CA ASP A 187 -2.12 13.07 11.72
C ASP A 187 -1.85 11.89 12.67
N LEU A 188 -1.22 10.83 12.16
CA LEU A 188 -0.92 9.62 12.93
C LEU A 188 0.51 9.60 13.48
N THR A 189 1.37 10.46 12.99
CA THR A 189 2.83 10.37 13.17
C THR A 189 3.41 11.46 14.06
N THR A 190 2.71 12.58 14.22
CA THR A 190 3.11 13.63 15.15
C THR A 190 2.71 13.23 16.57
N VAL A 191 3.67 13.21 17.48
CA VAL A 191 3.49 12.80 18.87
C VAL A 191 4.02 13.90 19.77
N ASP A 192 3.11 14.55 20.50
CA ASP A 192 3.47 15.62 21.46
C ASP A 192 4.08 15.07 22.75
N VAL A 193 3.58 13.91 23.22
CA VAL A 193 4.03 13.28 24.47
C VAL A 193 4.08 11.76 24.27
N TYR A 194 5.26 11.19 24.43
CA TYR A 194 5.46 9.74 24.39
C TYR A 194 4.90 9.04 25.62
N ARG A 195 4.39 7.81 25.43
CA ARG A 195 3.95 6.94 26.51
C ARG A 195 5.14 6.52 27.36
N LYS A 196 4.93 6.49 28.68
CA LYS A 196 5.92 6.04 29.66
C LYS A 196 5.57 4.68 30.27
N ASP A 197 4.89 3.85 29.49
CA ASP A 197 4.55 2.50 29.89
C ASP A 197 5.82 1.64 29.99
N ASP A 198 5.81 0.64 30.85
CA ASP A 198 6.87 -0.37 30.90
C ASP A 198 6.83 -1.30 29.69
N LEU A 199 7.91 -2.06 29.48
CA LEU A 199 8.08 -2.96 28.34
C LEU A 199 6.92 -3.96 28.21
N GLU A 200 6.50 -4.59 29.32
CA GLU A 200 5.45 -5.60 29.32
C GLU A 200 4.09 -5.00 28.93
N THR A 201 3.77 -3.83 29.45
CA THR A 201 2.56 -3.09 29.09
C THR A 201 2.55 -2.70 27.62
N VAL A 202 3.68 -2.22 27.10
CA VAL A 202 3.84 -1.88 25.69
C VAL A 202 3.63 -3.12 24.81
N CYS A 203 4.29 -4.23 25.10
CA CYS A 203 4.17 -5.47 24.33
C CYS A 203 2.74 -6.05 24.38
N LYS A 204 2.09 -6.03 25.55
CA LYS A 204 0.69 -6.44 25.69
C LYS A 204 -0.24 -5.62 24.80
N ASN A 205 -0.04 -4.31 24.72
CA ASN A 205 -0.87 -3.43 23.89
C ASN A 205 -0.56 -3.61 22.39
N ILE A 206 0.71 -3.76 22.00
CA ILE A 206 1.11 -4.09 20.62
C ILE A 206 0.40 -5.38 20.18
N ARG A 207 0.47 -6.43 21.02
CA ARG A 207 -0.18 -7.70 20.75
C ARG A 207 -1.70 -7.55 20.56
N ALA A 208 -2.39 -6.92 21.51
CA ALA A 208 -3.83 -6.77 21.46
C ALA A 208 -4.30 -5.98 20.22
N LYS A 209 -3.59 -4.89 19.89
CA LYS A 209 -3.95 -4.03 18.76
C LYS A 209 -3.64 -4.68 17.40
N LEU A 210 -2.54 -5.43 17.28
CA LEU A 210 -2.26 -6.15 16.04
C LEU A 210 -3.28 -7.27 15.81
N ILE A 211 -3.70 -8.00 16.86
CA ILE A 211 -4.76 -9.00 16.75
C ILE A 211 -6.06 -8.34 16.26
N ALA A 212 -6.47 -7.23 16.86
CA ALA A 212 -7.65 -6.48 16.43
C ALA A 212 -7.51 -5.97 14.97
N GLY A 213 -6.32 -5.49 14.59
CA GLY A 213 -6.02 -5.06 13.23
C GLY A 213 -6.15 -6.18 12.19
N VAL A 214 -5.71 -7.40 12.52
CA VAL A 214 -5.92 -8.59 11.68
C VAL A 214 -7.41 -8.95 11.63
N GLU A 215 -8.08 -9.01 12.79
CA GLU A 215 -9.50 -9.39 12.89
C GLU A 215 -10.40 -8.51 12.03
N LYS A 216 -10.25 -7.18 12.10
CA LYS A 216 -11.00 -6.22 11.27
C LYS A 216 -10.85 -6.53 9.78
N ARG A 217 -9.66 -6.91 9.33
CA ARG A 217 -9.32 -7.15 7.92
C ARG A 217 -9.72 -8.51 7.39
N LEU A 218 -10.29 -9.37 8.25
CA LEU A 218 -10.89 -10.65 7.85
C LEU A 218 -12.39 -10.49 7.45
N ASP A 219 -12.98 -9.32 7.67
CA ASP A 219 -14.36 -9.05 7.28
C ASP A 219 -14.45 -8.82 5.76
N ALA A 220 -14.82 -9.86 5.03
CA ALA A 220 -15.04 -9.83 3.59
C ALA A 220 -16.03 -10.93 3.19
N ASP A 221 -16.92 -10.63 2.24
CA ASP A 221 -17.80 -11.63 1.60
C ASP A 221 -17.06 -12.41 0.50
N ALA A 222 -15.99 -11.83 -0.04
CA ALA A 222 -15.14 -12.43 -1.06
C ALA A 222 -14.03 -13.33 -0.46
N PRO A 223 -13.52 -14.33 -1.21
CA PRO A 223 -12.47 -15.23 -0.74
C PRO A 223 -11.16 -14.52 -0.37
N LEU A 224 -10.62 -14.87 0.82
CA LEU A 224 -9.41 -14.34 1.39
C LEU A 224 -8.19 -15.23 1.12
N GLY A 225 -7.02 -14.62 0.99
CA GLY A 225 -5.71 -15.24 0.98
C GLY A 225 -4.68 -14.40 1.73
N PHE A 226 -3.49 -14.93 1.92
CA PHE A 226 -2.42 -14.30 2.68
C PHE A 226 -1.09 -14.45 1.95
N LEU A 227 -0.31 -13.40 1.87
CA LEU A 227 1.09 -13.52 1.46
C LEU A 227 1.93 -13.97 2.65
N LEU A 228 2.73 -15.01 2.45
CA LEU A 228 3.56 -15.63 3.49
C LEU A 228 4.99 -15.80 2.98
N SER A 229 5.88 -14.88 3.36
CA SER A 229 7.29 -14.92 2.96
C SER A 229 8.19 -15.71 3.92
N GLY A 230 7.65 -16.24 5.04
CA GLY A 230 8.47 -16.81 6.12
C GLY A 230 9.26 -15.76 6.93
N GLY A 231 9.09 -14.48 6.64
CA GLY A 231 9.54 -13.38 7.49
C GLY A 231 8.60 -13.15 8.67
N LEU A 232 9.09 -12.47 9.72
CA LEU A 232 8.32 -12.19 10.94
C LEU A 232 6.93 -11.62 10.67
N ASP A 233 6.86 -10.57 9.87
CA ASP A 233 5.67 -9.73 9.72
C ASP A 233 4.52 -10.48 9.06
N SER A 234 4.76 -11.06 7.89
CA SER A 234 3.79 -11.88 7.16
C SER A 234 3.39 -13.13 7.94
N SER A 235 4.35 -13.77 8.61
CA SER A 235 4.08 -14.98 9.39
C SER A 235 3.23 -14.68 10.63
N LEU A 236 3.41 -13.53 11.30
CA LEU A 236 2.57 -13.10 12.42
C LEU A 236 1.13 -12.86 11.97
N VAL A 237 0.90 -12.15 10.86
CA VAL A 237 -0.45 -11.94 10.31
C VAL A 237 -1.15 -13.27 10.06
N CYS A 238 -0.48 -14.21 9.40
CA CYS A 238 -1.02 -15.55 9.14
C CYS A 238 -1.28 -16.34 10.43
N ALA A 239 -0.34 -16.33 11.38
CA ALA A 239 -0.47 -17.06 12.63
C ALA A 239 -1.59 -16.51 13.53
N ILE A 240 -1.77 -15.17 13.57
CA ILE A 240 -2.88 -14.54 14.28
C ILE A 240 -4.21 -15.01 13.68
N ALA A 241 -4.37 -14.93 12.37
CA ALA A 241 -5.60 -15.35 11.70
C ALA A 241 -5.89 -16.85 11.93
N ALA A 242 -4.88 -17.73 11.79
CA ALA A 242 -5.08 -19.17 11.90
C ALA A 242 -5.20 -19.66 13.33
N LYS A 243 -4.30 -19.25 14.24
CA LYS A 243 -4.19 -19.83 15.57
C LYS A 243 -4.94 -19.06 16.66
N ILE A 244 -5.02 -17.73 16.58
CA ILE A 244 -5.76 -16.93 17.56
C ILE A 244 -7.23 -16.82 17.15
N LEU A 245 -7.48 -16.46 15.89
CA LEU A 245 -8.85 -16.23 15.38
C LEU A 245 -9.49 -17.50 14.79
N GLY A 246 -8.75 -18.63 14.75
CA GLY A 246 -9.27 -19.95 14.38
C GLY A 246 -9.71 -20.09 12.92
N LYS A 247 -9.18 -19.27 12.02
CA LYS A 247 -9.56 -19.29 10.60
C LYS A 247 -8.77 -20.34 9.82
N LYS A 248 -9.43 -21.02 8.88
CA LYS A 248 -8.72 -21.78 7.84
C LYS A 248 -8.22 -20.78 6.80
N ILE A 249 -6.92 -20.71 6.60
CA ILE A 249 -6.31 -19.72 5.70
C ILE A 249 -5.59 -20.37 4.53
N ARG A 250 -5.58 -19.68 3.40
CA ARG A 250 -4.80 -19.99 2.20
C ARG A 250 -3.61 -19.05 2.15
N THR A 251 -2.41 -19.60 2.03
CA THR A 251 -1.18 -18.81 2.02
C THR A 251 -0.39 -19.01 0.74
N PHE A 252 0.28 -17.95 0.29
CA PHE A 252 1.03 -17.92 -0.96
C PHE A 252 2.43 -17.38 -0.72
N ALA A 253 3.43 -18.07 -1.28
CA ALA A 253 4.82 -17.64 -1.29
C ALA A 253 5.36 -17.63 -2.73
N ILE A 254 6.45 -16.91 -2.95
CA ILE A 254 7.14 -16.86 -4.23
C ILE A 254 8.64 -16.96 -4.01
N GLY A 255 9.34 -17.63 -4.93
CA GLY A 255 10.79 -17.71 -4.96
C GLY A 255 11.31 -17.94 -6.36
N MET A 256 12.58 -17.56 -6.57
CA MET A 256 13.31 -17.93 -7.76
C MET A 256 13.50 -19.44 -7.82
N ASP A 257 13.70 -19.98 -9.00
CA ASP A 257 14.06 -21.41 -9.20
C ASP A 257 15.45 -21.76 -8.61
N VAL A 258 16.23 -20.75 -8.25
CA VAL A 258 17.51 -20.86 -7.56
C VAL A 258 17.54 -19.94 -6.34
N ASP A 259 18.17 -20.39 -5.24
CA ASP A 259 18.45 -19.59 -4.03
C ASP A 259 17.23 -18.94 -3.35
N ALA A 260 16.06 -19.57 -3.44
CA ALA A 260 14.81 -19.08 -2.84
C ALA A 260 14.72 -19.41 -1.35
N ILE A 261 15.43 -18.66 -0.54
CA ILE A 261 15.53 -18.93 0.90
C ILE A 261 14.19 -18.74 1.62
N ASP A 262 13.38 -17.78 1.17
CA ASP A 262 12.07 -17.51 1.74
C ASP A 262 11.10 -18.68 1.58
N LEU A 263 11.17 -19.45 0.49
CA LEU A 263 10.29 -20.61 0.31
C LEU A 263 10.46 -21.66 1.42
N LYS A 264 11.70 -21.89 1.88
CA LYS A 264 11.96 -22.80 3.00
C LYS A 264 11.25 -22.34 4.28
N TYR A 265 11.43 -21.07 4.64
CA TYR A 265 10.82 -20.51 5.86
C TYR A 265 9.31 -20.32 5.73
N ALA A 266 8.83 -19.99 4.53
CA ALA A 266 7.39 -19.92 4.26
C ALA A 266 6.72 -21.28 4.44
N ARG A 267 7.34 -22.35 3.93
CA ARG A 267 6.88 -23.73 4.11
C ARG A 267 6.85 -24.12 5.59
N GLU A 268 7.93 -23.85 6.33
CA GLU A 268 8.02 -24.13 7.76
C GLU A 268 6.94 -23.39 8.55
N ALA A 269 6.72 -22.10 8.26
CA ALA A 269 5.63 -21.34 8.87
C ALA A 269 4.25 -21.92 8.51
N ALA A 270 4.01 -22.22 7.22
CA ALA A 270 2.76 -22.76 6.73
C ALA A 270 2.41 -24.09 7.39
N ASP A 271 3.36 -25.02 7.47
CA ASP A 271 3.18 -26.33 8.12
C ASP A 271 2.88 -26.16 9.62
N PHE A 272 3.59 -25.24 10.30
CA PHE A 272 3.40 -24.98 11.72
C PHE A 272 2.02 -24.37 12.04
N ILE A 273 1.53 -23.43 11.22
CA ILE A 273 0.23 -22.81 11.41
C ILE A 273 -0.93 -23.62 10.81
N GLY A 274 -0.64 -24.62 9.98
CA GLY A 274 -1.63 -25.49 9.35
C GLY A 274 -2.40 -24.82 8.23
N SER A 275 -1.75 -23.98 7.42
CA SER A 275 -2.36 -23.31 6.27
C SER A 275 -2.37 -24.17 5.01
N ASP A 276 -3.32 -23.89 4.11
CA ASP A 276 -3.29 -24.39 2.72
C ASP A 276 -2.32 -23.51 1.93
N HIS A 277 -1.10 -24.05 1.70
CA HIS A 277 0.04 -23.29 1.20
C HIS A 277 0.40 -23.60 -0.24
N THR A 278 0.53 -22.56 -1.05
CA THR A 278 0.94 -22.61 -2.45
C THR A 278 2.25 -21.85 -2.65
N GLU A 279 3.22 -22.48 -3.32
CA GLU A 279 4.49 -21.88 -3.72
C GLU A 279 4.49 -21.58 -5.22
N VAL A 280 4.90 -20.37 -5.59
CA VAL A 280 5.08 -19.92 -6.96
C VAL A 280 6.57 -19.83 -7.26
N ILE A 281 7.00 -20.57 -8.28
CA ILE A 281 8.41 -20.57 -8.71
C ILE A 281 8.52 -19.71 -9.97
N ILE A 282 9.47 -18.79 -9.98
CA ILE A 282 9.77 -17.88 -11.09
C ILE A 282 11.21 -17.97 -11.55
N THR A 283 11.44 -17.61 -12.79
CA THR A 283 12.76 -17.60 -13.43
C THR A 283 13.25 -16.17 -13.70
N LYS A 284 14.56 -16.02 -13.99
CA LYS A 284 15.15 -14.77 -14.49
C LYS A 284 14.37 -14.21 -15.70
N GLU A 285 13.96 -15.06 -16.62
CA GLU A 285 13.21 -14.65 -17.80
C GLU A 285 11.86 -14.07 -17.45
N ASP A 286 11.12 -14.67 -16.49
CA ASP A 286 9.84 -14.16 -16.00
C ASP A 286 10.00 -12.77 -15.41
N VAL A 287 11.04 -12.55 -14.59
CA VAL A 287 11.36 -11.27 -13.98
C VAL A 287 11.64 -10.20 -15.05
N LEU A 288 12.55 -10.47 -15.96
CA LEU A 288 12.93 -9.50 -17.00
C LEU A 288 11.78 -9.17 -17.96
N LYS A 289 10.92 -10.15 -18.27
CA LYS A 289 9.74 -9.96 -19.10
C LYS A 289 8.68 -9.10 -18.40
N ALA A 290 8.50 -9.26 -17.09
CA ALA A 290 7.53 -8.50 -16.32
C ALA A 290 7.97 -7.06 -16.01
N LEU A 291 9.27 -6.73 -16.08
CA LEU A 291 9.80 -5.43 -15.66
C LEU A 291 9.09 -4.21 -16.27
N PRO A 292 8.84 -4.13 -17.61
CA PRO A 292 8.12 -2.99 -18.17
C PRO A 292 6.69 -2.86 -17.64
N GLU A 293 5.98 -3.98 -17.47
CA GLU A 293 4.60 -4.02 -16.95
C GLU A 293 4.56 -3.59 -15.48
N VAL A 294 5.54 -4.01 -14.68
CA VAL A 294 5.67 -3.61 -13.27
C VAL A 294 5.91 -2.12 -13.15
N VAL A 295 6.84 -1.53 -13.92
CA VAL A 295 7.07 -0.08 -13.91
C VAL A 295 5.82 0.69 -14.35
N ALA A 296 5.12 0.20 -15.38
CA ALA A 296 3.85 0.79 -15.84
C ALA A 296 2.76 0.73 -14.78
N ALA A 297 2.63 -0.39 -14.06
CA ALA A 297 1.65 -0.57 -13.00
C ALA A 297 1.96 0.32 -11.78
N LEU A 298 3.22 0.37 -11.37
CA LEU A 298 3.66 1.14 -10.20
C LEU A 298 3.54 2.67 -10.41
N GLY A 299 3.92 3.17 -11.59
CA GLY A 299 4.04 4.60 -11.82
C GLY A 299 5.16 5.25 -10.99
N THR A 300 6.26 4.55 -10.79
CA THR A 300 7.46 5.03 -10.12
C THR A 300 8.72 4.56 -10.84
N TYR A 301 9.83 5.25 -10.62
CA TYR A 301 11.17 4.84 -11.04
C TYR A 301 12.09 4.51 -9.84
N ASP A 302 11.51 4.41 -8.64
CA ASP A 302 12.27 4.07 -7.43
C ASP A 302 12.82 2.65 -7.48
N ILE A 303 14.12 2.51 -7.20
CA ILE A 303 14.85 1.25 -7.33
C ILE A 303 14.31 0.19 -6.36
N THR A 304 14.15 0.55 -5.08
CA THR A 304 13.71 -0.41 -4.06
C THR A 304 12.29 -0.88 -4.29
N THR A 305 11.41 0.05 -4.62
CA THR A 305 10.00 -0.26 -4.92
C THR A 305 9.89 -1.20 -6.11
N ILE A 306 10.64 -0.96 -7.19
CA ILE A 306 10.60 -1.81 -8.39
C ILE A 306 11.16 -3.20 -8.07
N ARG A 307 12.36 -3.31 -7.46
CA ARG A 307 12.97 -4.59 -7.10
C ARG A 307 12.02 -5.45 -6.25
N ALA A 308 11.45 -4.87 -5.20
CA ALA A 308 10.53 -5.56 -4.31
C ALA A 308 9.18 -5.89 -4.97
N SER A 309 8.79 -5.14 -6.00
CA SER A 309 7.54 -5.37 -6.73
C SER A 309 7.59 -6.56 -7.68
N MET A 310 8.77 -6.96 -8.16
CA MET A 310 8.87 -8.04 -9.15
C MET A 310 8.24 -9.33 -8.63
N GLY A 311 8.66 -9.79 -7.44
CA GLY A 311 8.08 -10.98 -6.81
C GLY A 311 6.60 -10.79 -6.45
N MET A 312 6.23 -9.64 -5.87
CA MET A 312 4.83 -9.39 -5.48
C MET A 312 3.88 -9.37 -6.68
N TYR A 313 4.27 -8.73 -7.78
CA TYR A 313 3.48 -8.70 -9.01
C TYR A 313 3.27 -10.11 -9.59
N LEU A 314 4.33 -10.91 -9.66
CA LEU A 314 4.28 -12.25 -10.25
C LEU A 314 3.50 -13.24 -9.37
N VAL A 315 3.61 -13.18 -8.03
CA VAL A 315 2.77 -14.03 -7.16
C VAL A 315 1.30 -13.65 -7.26
N CYS A 316 0.97 -12.35 -7.33
CA CYS A 316 -0.42 -11.90 -7.48
C CYS A 316 -1.01 -12.31 -8.82
N LYS A 317 -0.21 -12.28 -9.90
CA LYS A 317 -0.59 -12.83 -11.20
C LYS A 317 -0.96 -14.30 -11.11
N ALA A 318 -0.10 -15.12 -10.49
CA ALA A 318 -0.35 -16.55 -10.33
C ALA A 318 -1.60 -16.82 -9.46
N ILE A 319 -1.79 -16.07 -8.37
CA ILE A 319 -2.99 -16.19 -7.51
C ILE A 319 -4.26 -15.89 -8.32
N HIS A 320 -4.26 -14.82 -9.10
CA HIS A 320 -5.40 -14.45 -9.94
C HIS A 320 -5.74 -15.51 -10.99
N GLU A 321 -4.71 -16.08 -11.66
CA GLU A 321 -4.88 -17.06 -12.72
C GLU A 321 -5.28 -18.45 -12.20
N GLN A 322 -4.94 -18.80 -10.95
CA GLN A 322 -5.05 -20.16 -10.43
C GLN A 322 -6.08 -20.32 -9.31
N THR A 323 -6.63 -19.21 -8.79
CA THR A 323 -7.51 -19.24 -7.62
C THR A 323 -8.69 -18.28 -7.76
N ASP A 324 -9.63 -18.40 -6.82
CA ASP A 324 -10.75 -17.47 -6.65
C ASP A 324 -10.50 -16.37 -5.61
N VAL A 325 -9.28 -16.24 -5.09
CA VAL A 325 -8.92 -15.23 -4.08
C VAL A 325 -9.11 -13.83 -4.64
N ARG A 326 -9.80 -12.99 -3.85
CA ARG A 326 -10.09 -11.58 -4.19
C ARG A 326 -9.50 -10.59 -3.20
N VAL A 327 -9.08 -11.07 -2.02
CA VAL A 327 -8.47 -10.24 -0.98
C VAL A 327 -7.19 -10.89 -0.49
N LEU A 328 -6.10 -10.11 -0.35
CA LEU A 328 -4.82 -10.57 0.19
C LEU A 328 -4.42 -9.73 1.40
N LEU A 329 -4.17 -10.41 2.53
CA LEU A 329 -3.55 -9.80 3.69
C LEU A 329 -2.03 -9.86 3.56
N THR A 330 -1.35 -8.76 3.93
CA THR A 330 0.11 -8.60 3.82
C THR A 330 0.73 -8.13 5.13
N GLY A 331 2.06 -8.21 5.24
CA GLY A 331 2.84 -7.76 6.39
C GLY A 331 3.47 -6.36 6.23
N GLU A 332 3.01 -5.54 5.28
CA GLU A 332 3.56 -4.20 5.03
C GLU A 332 3.38 -3.25 6.22
N ILE A 333 4.17 -2.17 6.26
CA ILE A 333 4.16 -1.09 7.29
C ILE A 333 4.94 -1.45 8.57
N SER A 334 5.18 -2.72 8.85
CA SER A 334 5.86 -3.14 10.07
C SER A 334 7.30 -2.59 10.17
N ASP A 335 8.02 -2.51 9.05
CA ASP A 335 9.42 -2.03 9.00
C ASP A 335 9.51 -0.54 9.36
N GLU A 336 8.56 0.28 8.93
CA GLU A 336 8.53 1.71 9.19
C GLU A 336 8.18 2.03 10.66
N LEU A 337 7.37 1.18 11.27
CA LEU A 337 6.95 1.35 12.66
C LEU A 337 7.99 0.88 13.68
N PHE A 338 8.66 -0.26 13.42
CA PHE A 338 9.54 -0.93 14.37
C PHE A 338 11.02 -0.90 13.99
N GLY A 339 11.34 -0.36 12.82
CA GLY A 339 12.69 -0.27 12.30
C GLY A 339 13.05 -1.38 11.31
N TYR A 340 14.05 -1.08 10.51
CA TYR A 340 14.67 -1.92 9.51
C TYR A 340 16.19 -1.92 9.68
N LYS A 341 16.94 -2.69 8.92
CA LYS A 341 18.41 -2.82 9.07
C LYS A 341 19.15 -1.49 9.19
N TYR A 342 18.82 -0.48 8.38
CA TYR A 342 19.51 0.81 8.42
C TYR A 342 19.15 1.64 9.66
N THR A 343 18.00 1.42 10.29
CA THR A 343 17.61 2.16 11.50
C THR A 343 18.43 1.79 12.73
N ASP A 344 19.17 0.67 12.70
CA ASP A 344 20.13 0.31 13.74
C ASP A 344 21.30 1.32 13.83
N PHE A 345 21.52 2.10 12.77
CA PHE A 345 22.52 3.17 12.72
C PHE A 345 21.99 4.52 13.23
N ALA A 346 20.75 4.59 13.71
CA ALA A 346 20.20 5.83 14.27
C ALA A 346 21.04 6.34 15.44
N PRO A 347 21.52 7.60 15.42
CA PRO A 347 22.43 8.10 16.43
C PRO A 347 21.75 8.33 17.79
N SER A 348 20.42 8.34 17.82
CA SER A 348 19.63 8.50 19.06
C SER A 348 18.20 7.98 18.88
N PRO A 349 17.47 7.71 19.99
CA PRO A 349 16.04 7.40 19.92
C PRO A 349 15.20 8.48 19.22
N ALA A 350 15.54 9.76 19.39
CA ALA A 350 14.87 10.85 18.69
C ALA A 350 15.09 10.79 17.18
N ALA A 351 16.31 10.54 16.71
CA ALA A 351 16.62 10.38 15.29
C ALA A 351 15.90 9.15 14.68
N PHE A 352 15.82 8.05 15.42
CA PHE A 352 15.03 6.88 15.02
C PHE A 352 13.56 7.27 14.82
N GLN A 353 12.97 8.01 15.76
CA GLN A 353 11.56 8.40 15.68
C GLN A 353 11.27 9.38 14.53
N GLU A 354 12.18 10.32 14.26
CA GLU A 354 12.07 11.23 13.12
C GLU A 354 12.09 10.45 11.79
N GLU A 355 12.98 9.46 11.70
CA GLU A 355 13.04 8.60 10.51
C GLU A 355 11.78 7.73 10.38
N ALA A 356 11.30 7.11 11.46
CA ALA A 356 10.06 6.35 11.47
C ALA A 356 8.87 7.22 11.03
N LYS A 357 8.76 8.45 11.57
CA LYS A 357 7.76 9.43 11.14
C LYS A 357 7.84 9.68 9.63
N LYS A 358 9.03 10.02 9.12
CA LYS A 358 9.27 10.26 7.70
C LYS A 358 8.81 9.08 6.86
N ARG A 359 9.18 7.85 7.24
CA ARG A 359 8.85 6.63 6.47
C ARG A 359 7.37 6.33 6.48
N VAL A 360 6.69 6.49 7.60
CA VAL A 360 5.22 6.33 7.68
C VAL A 360 4.51 7.41 6.85
N ASP A 361 4.95 8.66 6.92
CA ASP A 361 4.40 9.77 6.11
C ASP A 361 4.61 9.56 4.60
N GLU A 362 5.62 8.77 4.20
CA GLU A 362 5.99 8.51 2.80
C GLU A 362 5.53 7.12 2.29
N LEU A 363 4.88 6.30 3.11
CA LEU A 363 4.44 4.93 2.75
C LEU A 363 3.70 4.86 1.42
N TYR A 364 2.85 5.83 1.15
CA TYR A 364 2.04 5.91 -0.08
C TYR A 364 2.85 6.12 -1.36
N MET A 365 4.15 6.41 -1.24
CA MET A 365 5.10 6.57 -2.35
C MET A 365 5.95 5.31 -2.59
N TYR A 366 6.03 4.41 -1.61
CA TYR A 366 6.94 3.25 -1.60
C TYR A 366 6.22 1.93 -1.29
N ASP A 367 6.20 1.47 -0.04
CA ASP A 367 5.77 0.11 0.31
C ASP A 367 4.27 -0.10 0.14
N VAL A 368 3.44 0.86 0.55
CA VAL A 368 2.00 0.78 0.37
C VAL A 368 1.61 0.97 -1.09
N LEU A 369 2.32 1.83 -1.84
CA LEU A 369 2.15 1.94 -3.29
C LEU A 369 2.43 0.59 -3.96
N ARG A 370 3.55 -0.07 -3.60
CA ARG A 370 3.90 -1.40 -4.10
C ARG A 370 2.78 -2.39 -3.86
N ALA A 371 2.32 -2.53 -2.60
CA ALA A 371 1.27 -3.47 -2.23
C ALA A 371 -0.02 -3.20 -3.02
N ASP A 372 -0.50 -1.95 -3.07
CA ASP A 372 -1.69 -1.59 -3.84
C ASP A 372 -1.54 -1.95 -5.32
N ARG A 373 -0.46 -1.49 -5.97
CA ARG A 373 -0.30 -1.62 -7.42
C ARG A 373 -0.10 -3.05 -7.88
N CYS A 374 0.77 -3.81 -7.19
CA CYS A 374 1.05 -5.19 -7.58
C CYS A 374 -0.18 -6.09 -7.41
N ILE A 375 -0.94 -5.88 -6.34
CA ILE A 375 -2.11 -6.70 -6.02
C ILE A 375 -3.30 -6.30 -6.90
N SER A 376 -3.57 -5.01 -7.04
CA SER A 376 -4.73 -4.53 -7.81
C SER A 376 -4.59 -4.68 -9.32
N ALA A 377 -3.37 -4.73 -9.86
CA ALA A 377 -3.14 -5.04 -11.27
C ALA A 377 -3.75 -6.38 -11.69
N HIS A 378 -3.93 -7.28 -10.73
CA HIS A 378 -4.48 -8.63 -10.93
C HIS A 378 -5.86 -8.82 -10.29
N SER A 379 -6.65 -7.75 -10.17
CA SER A 379 -8.04 -7.81 -9.68
C SER A 379 -8.16 -8.44 -8.27
N ILE A 380 -7.24 -8.09 -7.39
CA ILE A 380 -7.21 -8.51 -5.99
C ILE A 380 -7.11 -7.27 -5.11
N GLU A 381 -7.64 -7.32 -3.89
CA GLU A 381 -7.56 -6.26 -2.89
C GLU A 381 -6.46 -6.51 -1.88
N ALA A 382 -5.58 -5.53 -1.66
CA ALA A 382 -4.61 -5.55 -0.59
C ALA A 382 -5.26 -5.09 0.73
N ARG A 383 -4.97 -5.79 1.84
CA ARG A 383 -5.26 -5.36 3.20
C ARG A 383 -4.01 -5.42 4.06
N VAL A 384 -3.76 -4.38 4.84
CA VAL A 384 -2.51 -4.18 5.58
C VAL A 384 -2.77 -4.08 7.09
N PRO A 385 -2.79 -5.20 7.85
CA PRO A 385 -3.11 -5.21 9.28
C PRO A 385 -2.24 -4.29 10.15
N PHE A 386 -0.95 -4.14 9.83
CA PHE A 386 -0.06 -3.21 10.51
C PHE A 386 -0.40 -1.74 10.26
N GLY A 387 -1.22 -1.45 9.23
CA GLY A 387 -1.77 -0.13 8.92
C GLY A 387 -3.07 0.19 9.66
N ASP A 388 -3.50 -0.62 10.63
CA ASP A 388 -4.63 -0.27 11.49
C ASP A 388 -4.35 1.05 12.21
N LEU A 389 -5.29 2.00 12.11
CA LEU A 389 -5.08 3.37 12.58
C LEU A 389 -4.78 3.45 14.07
N ASP A 390 -5.46 2.62 14.88
CA ASP A 390 -5.25 2.55 16.32
C ASP A 390 -3.91 1.89 16.66
N PHE A 391 -3.50 0.88 15.88
CA PHE A 391 -2.18 0.26 15.99
C PHE A 391 -1.06 1.23 15.66
N VAL A 392 -1.12 1.90 14.50
CA VAL A 392 -0.11 2.88 14.06
C VAL A 392 0.03 4.00 15.07
N LYS A 393 -1.09 4.61 15.48
CA LYS A 393 -1.10 5.69 16.48
C LYS A 393 -0.52 5.24 17.81
N TYR A 394 -0.80 4.00 18.23
CA TYR A 394 -0.23 3.46 19.46
C TYR A 394 1.29 3.31 19.36
N VAL A 395 1.78 2.62 18.31
CA VAL A 395 3.22 2.33 18.13
C VAL A 395 4.03 3.61 17.93
N MET A 396 3.51 4.58 17.17
CA MET A 396 4.17 5.90 17.04
C MET A 396 4.26 6.62 18.38
N GLY A 397 3.28 6.45 19.27
CA GLY A 397 3.26 7.04 20.61
C GLY A 397 4.13 6.33 21.66
N VAL A 398 4.72 5.17 21.38
CA VAL A 398 5.64 4.46 22.27
C VAL A 398 6.96 5.26 22.40
N ASP A 399 7.53 5.31 23.61
CA ASP A 399 8.84 5.92 23.81
C ASP A 399 9.87 5.32 22.84
N PRO A 400 10.50 6.13 21.97
CA PRO A 400 11.43 5.62 20.97
C PRO A 400 12.66 4.94 21.60
N ALA A 401 12.99 5.19 22.86
CA ALA A 401 14.04 4.47 23.58
C ALA A 401 13.76 2.96 23.71
N LEU A 402 12.49 2.55 23.66
CA LEU A 402 12.10 1.13 23.65
C LEU A 402 12.14 0.52 22.24
N LYS A 403 12.09 1.34 21.18
CA LYS A 403 12.06 0.87 19.78
C LYS A 403 13.44 0.68 19.17
N VAL A 404 14.44 1.47 19.61
CA VAL A 404 15.81 1.33 19.10
C VAL A 404 16.38 -0.06 19.43
N ASN A 405 17.23 -0.59 18.55
CA ASN A 405 17.80 -1.92 18.70
C ASN A 405 18.88 -1.98 19.79
N THR A 406 18.47 -1.84 21.07
CA THR A 406 19.32 -2.02 22.24
C THR A 406 19.38 -3.47 22.74
N TYR A 407 18.53 -4.34 22.19
CA TYR A 407 18.40 -5.74 22.58
C TYR A 407 19.22 -6.69 21.70
N GLY A 408 19.98 -6.16 20.73
CA GLY A 408 20.74 -6.96 19.76
C GLY A 408 19.85 -7.72 18.75
N LYS A 409 18.57 -7.30 18.63
CA LYS A 409 17.60 -7.94 17.75
C LYS A 409 16.61 -6.90 17.21
N GLY A 410 16.58 -6.72 15.90
CA GLY A 410 15.62 -5.83 15.25
C GLY A 410 14.18 -6.21 15.53
N LYS A 411 13.29 -5.20 15.64
CA LYS A 411 11.86 -5.36 15.96
C LYS A 411 11.58 -6.09 17.27
N TYR A 412 12.44 -5.90 18.29
CA TYR A 412 12.34 -6.64 19.55
C TYR A 412 10.95 -6.54 20.19
N LEU A 413 10.33 -5.36 20.24
CA LEU A 413 8.99 -5.18 20.82
C LEU A 413 7.94 -6.06 20.16
N LEU A 414 7.98 -6.16 18.82
CA LEU A 414 7.03 -7.00 18.08
C LEU A 414 7.27 -8.48 18.35
N ARG A 415 8.53 -8.92 18.38
CA ARG A 415 8.90 -10.33 18.68
C ARG A 415 8.50 -10.70 20.10
N HIS A 416 8.87 -9.88 21.07
CA HIS A 416 8.62 -10.10 22.49
C HIS A 416 7.11 -10.11 22.80
N ALA A 417 6.33 -9.27 22.11
CA ALA A 417 4.87 -9.24 22.25
C ALA A 417 4.18 -10.58 21.92
N PHE A 418 4.84 -11.47 21.15
CA PHE A 418 4.28 -12.77 20.73
C PHE A 418 5.13 -13.98 21.14
N GLU A 419 6.22 -13.79 21.88
CA GLU A 419 7.13 -14.87 22.28
C GLU A 419 6.44 -15.96 23.12
N GLY A 420 5.55 -15.58 24.04
CA GLY A 420 4.86 -16.50 24.94
C GLY A 420 3.77 -17.37 24.30
N ASP A 421 3.30 -17.01 23.11
CA ASP A 421 2.09 -17.59 22.51
C ASP A 421 2.36 -18.87 21.68
N ARG A 422 3.60 -19.18 21.36
CA ARG A 422 4.00 -20.26 20.44
C ARG A 422 3.23 -20.22 19.11
N LEU A 423 3.03 -19.02 18.57
CA LEU A 423 2.32 -18.82 17.30
C LEU A 423 3.16 -19.21 16.10
N LEU A 424 4.48 -19.08 16.20
CA LEU A 424 5.46 -19.36 15.16
C LEU A 424 6.58 -20.25 15.72
N PRO A 425 7.30 -20.99 14.86
CA PRO A 425 8.58 -21.56 15.22
C PRO A 425 9.53 -20.49 15.75
N GLU A 426 10.38 -20.86 16.71
CA GLU A 426 11.35 -19.95 17.31
C GLU A 426 12.30 -19.38 16.24
N ASP A 427 12.74 -20.20 15.30
CA ASP A 427 13.60 -19.82 14.18
C ASP A 427 12.96 -18.78 13.25
N ILE A 428 11.63 -18.72 13.15
CA ILE A 428 10.90 -17.71 12.39
C ILE A 428 10.65 -16.47 13.25
N LEU A 429 10.20 -16.65 14.49
CA LEU A 429 9.94 -15.53 15.40
C LEU A 429 11.22 -14.69 15.61
N TRP A 430 12.39 -15.31 15.67
CA TRP A 430 13.68 -14.66 15.90
C TRP A 430 14.58 -14.62 14.66
N ARG A 431 14.05 -14.95 13.48
CA ARG A 431 14.78 -14.87 12.21
C ARG A 431 15.29 -13.45 11.96
N GLU A 432 16.53 -13.34 11.47
CA GLU A 432 17.06 -12.06 11.01
C GLU A 432 16.27 -11.52 9.81
N LYS A 433 16.07 -10.20 9.78
CA LYS A 433 15.35 -9.56 8.68
C LYS A 433 16.18 -9.61 7.40
N ALA A 434 15.60 -10.14 6.34
CA ALA A 434 16.07 -9.99 4.96
C ALA A 434 15.08 -9.10 4.18
N ALA A 435 15.58 -8.36 3.18
CA ALA A 435 14.71 -7.64 2.25
C ALA A 435 13.94 -8.65 1.38
N PHE A 436 12.69 -8.36 1.07
CA PHE A 436 11.87 -9.25 0.23
C PHE A 436 12.54 -9.53 -1.13
N SER A 437 13.09 -8.48 -1.78
CA SER A 437 13.82 -8.63 -3.04
C SER A 437 15.04 -9.56 -2.96
N ASP A 438 15.68 -9.64 -1.78
CA ASP A 438 16.85 -10.51 -1.57
C ASP A 438 16.44 -11.94 -1.21
N ALA A 439 15.33 -12.10 -0.50
CA ALA A 439 14.88 -13.36 0.04
C ALA A 439 14.02 -14.18 -0.94
N VAL A 440 13.37 -13.54 -1.91
CA VAL A 440 12.76 -14.19 -3.09
C VAL A 440 13.83 -14.92 -3.92
N GLY A 441 15.05 -14.36 -3.95
CA GLY A 441 16.25 -14.94 -4.54
C GLY A 441 17.35 -13.89 -4.65
N HIS A 442 18.52 -14.17 -4.13
CA HIS A 442 19.67 -13.25 -4.24
C HIS A 442 19.98 -12.88 -5.70
N SER A 443 19.74 -13.81 -6.61
CA SER A 443 19.91 -13.64 -8.04
C SER A 443 18.98 -12.57 -8.63
N LEU A 444 17.76 -12.34 -8.08
CA LEU A 444 16.79 -11.40 -8.65
C LEU A 444 17.36 -9.99 -8.79
N VAL A 445 17.96 -9.45 -7.72
CA VAL A 445 18.54 -8.10 -7.74
C VAL A 445 19.77 -8.06 -8.64
N ASP A 446 20.61 -9.09 -8.60
CA ASP A 446 21.81 -9.17 -9.42
C ASP A 446 21.46 -9.30 -10.91
N ASP A 447 20.42 -10.06 -11.25
CA ASP A 447 19.90 -10.20 -12.61
C ASP A 447 19.36 -8.88 -13.18
N LEU A 448 18.64 -8.09 -12.38
CA LEU A 448 18.15 -6.76 -12.78
C LEU A 448 19.32 -5.79 -13.02
N LYS A 449 20.33 -5.80 -12.15
CA LYS A 449 21.55 -5.00 -12.32
C LYS A 449 22.33 -5.41 -13.58
N GLU A 450 22.56 -6.72 -13.77
CA GLU A 450 23.24 -7.24 -14.95
C GLU A 450 22.50 -6.86 -16.24
N TYR A 451 21.19 -6.97 -16.23
CA TYR A 451 20.36 -6.54 -17.36
C TYR A 451 20.53 -5.06 -17.65
N ALA A 452 20.49 -4.19 -16.64
CA ALA A 452 20.70 -2.76 -16.81
C ALA A 452 22.13 -2.44 -17.31
N GLU A 453 23.16 -3.12 -16.76
CA GLU A 453 24.54 -2.99 -17.23
C GLU A 453 24.70 -3.37 -18.71
N SER A 454 23.95 -4.37 -19.18
CA SER A 454 23.97 -4.79 -20.59
C SER A 454 23.31 -3.81 -21.56
N LYS A 455 22.50 -2.87 -21.06
CA LYS A 455 21.71 -1.92 -21.88
C LYS A 455 22.51 -0.66 -22.26
N TYR A 456 23.46 -0.26 -21.43
CA TYR A 456 24.14 1.02 -21.57
C TYR A 456 25.66 0.87 -21.42
N THR A 457 26.42 1.49 -22.32
CA THR A 457 27.83 1.78 -22.07
C THR A 457 27.93 2.91 -21.02
N ASP A 458 29.10 3.07 -20.39
CA ASP A 458 29.33 4.16 -19.44
C ASP A 458 29.19 5.55 -20.06
N GLN A 459 29.51 5.67 -21.37
CA GLN A 459 29.35 6.92 -22.10
C GLN A 459 27.87 7.25 -22.33
N GLU A 460 27.07 6.27 -22.77
CA GLU A 460 25.61 6.42 -22.93
C GLU A 460 24.93 6.73 -21.60
N PHE A 461 25.30 6.03 -20.54
CA PHE A 461 24.78 6.30 -19.19
C PHE A 461 25.00 7.77 -18.81
N ARG A 462 26.22 8.29 -18.89
CA ARG A 462 26.52 9.70 -18.57
C ARG A 462 25.71 10.68 -19.42
N GLN A 463 25.61 10.41 -20.73
CA GLN A 463 24.89 11.27 -21.66
C GLN A 463 23.37 11.26 -21.42
N LEU A 464 22.78 10.08 -21.17
CA LEU A 464 21.34 9.93 -21.00
C LEU A 464 20.88 10.41 -19.62
N SER A 465 21.64 10.11 -18.56
CA SER A 465 21.32 10.56 -17.19
C SER A 465 21.31 12.09 -17.08
N SER A 466 22.22 12.78 -17.79
CA SER A 466 22.31 14.25 -17.78
C SER A 466 21.09 14.96 -18.40
N LYS A 467 20.18 14.25 -19.05
CA LYS A 467 18.91 14.80 -19.56
C LYS A 467 17.86 15.03 -18.47
N TYR A 468 18.07 14.45 -17.30
CA TYR A 468 17.10 14.49 -16.20
C TYR A 468 17.58 15.43 -15.10
N ASP A 469 16.96 16.60 -14.98
CA ASP A 469 17.29 17.62 -13.97
C ASP A 469 16.70 17.31 -12.59
N PHE A 470 15.67 16.44 -12.53
CA PHE A 470 15.00 16.03 -11.29
C PHE A 470 15.19 14.53 -11.05
N ALA A 471 15.61 14.16 -9.84
CA ALA A 471 15.95 12.78 -9.46
C ALA A 471 16.85 12.14 -10.55
N THR A 472 18.01 12.76 -10.78
CA THR A 472 18.96 12.34 -11.80
C THR A 472 19.39 10.90 -11.57
N PRO A 473 19.26 10.00 -12.56
CA PRO A 473 19.72 8.62 -12.43
C PRO A 473 21.20 8.53 -12.09
N PHE A 474 21.55 7.74 -11.09
CA PHE A 474 22.90 7.62 -10.54
C PHE A 474 23.56 6.25 -10.78
N THR A 475 22.77 5.28 -11.27
CA THR A 475 23.23 3.96 -11.75
C THR A 475 22.58 3.65 -13.09
N LYS A 476 23.10 2.69 -13.86
CA LYS A 476 22.47 2.23 -15.12
C LYS A 476 21.09 1.63 -14.86
N GLU A 477 20.91 0.99 -13.70
CA GLU A 477 19.60 0.48 -13.27
C GLU A 477 18.59 1.61 -13.03
N SER A 478 18.97 2.66 -12.29
CA SER A 478 18.10 3.83 -12.09
C SER A 478 17.78 4.55 -13.40
N LEU A 479 18.70 4.55 -14.38
CA LEU A 479 18.44 5.08 -15.71
C LEU A 479 17.44 4.21 -16.47
N LEU A 480 17.60 2.90 -16.46
CA LEU A 480 16.67 1.96 -17.11
C LEU A 480 15.24 2.16 -16.56
N TYR A 481 15.10 2.23 -15.24
CA TYR A 481 13.79 2.43 -14.63
C TYR A 481 13.20 3.81 -14.93
N ARG A 482 14.06 4.84 -14.99
CA ARG A 482 13.62 6.17 -15.38
C ARG A 482 13.15 6.23 -16.84
N GLU A 483 13.84 5.60 -17.77
CA GLU A 483 13.43 5.55 -19.18
C GLU A 483 12.12 4.77 -19.37
N LEU A 484 11.96 3.63 -18.67
CA LEU A 484 10.69 2.89 -18.66
C LEU A 484 9.56 3.73 -18.08
N PHE A 485 9.81 4.43 -16.99
CA PHE A 485 8.81 5.34 -16.40
C PHE A 485 8.39 6.44 -17.38
N GLU A 486 9.35 7.13 -18.02
CA GLU A 486 9.04 8.20 -18.97
C GLU A 486 8.28 7.71 -20.22
N ALA A 487 8.43 6.44 -20.58
CA ALA A 487 7.64 5.85 -21.67
C ALA A 487 6.14 5.75 -21.35
N TYR A 488 5.78 5.53 -20.07
CA TYR A 488 4.41 5.41 -19.62
C TYR A 488 3.84 6.69 -19.00
N TYR A 489 4.71 7.50 -18.38
CA TYR A 489 4.35 8.73 -17.63
C TYR A 489 5.20 9.92 -18.09
N PRO A 490 5.14 10.29 -19.37
CA PRO A 490 6.03 11.29 -19.95
C PRO A 490 5.89 12.64 -19.22
N GLY A 491 7.04 13.16 -18.75
CA GLY A 491 7.12 14.45 -18.07
C GLY A 491 6.52 14.49 -16.65
N GLN A 492 6.16 13.35 -16.06
CA GLN A 492 5.52 13.27 -14.74
C GLN A 492 6.49 12.87 -13.61
N ALA A 493 7.79 13.00 -13.83
CA ALA A 493 8.79 12.56 -12.84
C ALA A 493 8.58 13.15 -11.43
N LYS A 494 8.06 14.38 -11.34
CA LYS A 494 7.83 15.07 -10.06
C LYS A 494 6.66 14.50 -9.24
N MET A 495 5.87 13.58 -9.79
CA MET A 495 4.88 12.84 -9.00
C MET A 495 5.52 11.80 -8.07
N VAL A 496 6.77 11.43 -8.33
CA VAL A 496 7.62 10.60 -7.48
C VAL A 496 8.53 11.53 -6.68
N LYS A 497 8.60 11.35 -5.36
CA LYS A 497 9.33 12.28 -4.49
C LYS A 497 10.84 12.25 -4.75
N ASP A 498 11.44 11.07 -4.70
CA ASP A 498 12.86 10.80 -4.94
C ASP A 498 13.09 9.29 -4.97
N PHE A 499 14.34 8.86 -5.21
CA PHE A 499 14.78 7.50 -4.92
C PHE A 499 14.79 7.25 -3.43
N TRP A 500 14.23 6.12 -3.01
CA TRP A 500 14.34 5.69 -1.63
C TRP A 500 15.80 5.31 -1.32
N MET A 501 16.35 5.90 -0.27
CA MET A 501 17.67 5.59 0.23
C MET A 501 17.65 5.53 1.77
N PRO A 502 18.54 4.75 2.41
CA PRO A 502 18.81 4.90 3.83
C PRO A 502 19.15 6.35 4.17
N ASN A 503 19.02 6.73 5.43
CA ASN A 503 19.34 8.10 5.85
C ASN A 503 20.86 8.35 5.75
N ARG A 504 21.30 8.93 4.65
CA ARG A 504 22.71 9.17 4.32
C ARG A 504 23.45 10.07 5.33
N SER A 505 22.74 10.79 6.18
CA SER A 505 23.36 11.59 7.23
C SER A 505 23.86 10.77 8.42
N TRP A 506 23.48 9.48 8.48
CA TRP A 506 23.90 8.59 9.55
C TRP A 506 25.18 7.84 9.18
N GLU A 507 26.10 7.75 10.14
CA GLU A 507 27.33 6.98 9.96
C GLU A 507 26.99 5.51 9.61
N GLY A 508 27.56 4.99 8.51
CA GLY A 508 27.28 3.65 8.01
C GLY A 508 26.11 3.54 7.04
N CYS A 509 25.37 4.63 6.78
CA CYS A 509 24.25 4.67 5.84
C CYS A 509 24.50 5.51 4.56
N ASP A 510 25.69 6.09 4.38
CA ASP A 510 26.08 6.79 3.16
C ASP A 510 26.48 5.77 2.08
N VAL A 511 25.49 5.24 1.40
CA VAL A 511 25.62 4.15 0.40
C VAL A 511 25.03 4.57 -0.94
N ASP A 512 25.57 4.01 -2.03
CA ASP A 512 25.11 4.27 -3.39
C ASP A 512 24.07 3.26 -3.89
N ASP A 513 23.86 2.16 -3.19
CA ASP A 513 22.82 1.17 -3.47
C ASP A 513 21.81 1.16 -2.29
N PRO A 514 20.50 1.24 -2.57
CA PRO A 514 19.48 1.23 -1.51
C PRO A 514 19.27 -0.13 -0.84
N SER A 515 19.89 -1.21 -1.37
CA SER A 515 19.76 -2.55 -0.81
C SER A 515 20.34 -2.65 0.59
N ALA A 516 19.63 -3.33 1.49
CA ALA A 516 20.14 -3.61 2.83
C ALA A 516 21.44 -4.44 2.83
N ARG A 517 21.73 -5.18 1.75
CA ARG A 517 22.94 -6.00 1.58
C ARG A 517 24.25 -5.20 1.66
N VAL A 518 24.23 -3.92 1.33
CA VAL A 518 25.44 -3.07 1.39
C VAL A 518 25.72 -2.54 2.79
N LEU A 519 24.81 -2.71 3.74
CA LEU A 519 24.97 -2.26 5.11
C LEU A 519 25.82 -3.24 5.93
N ALA A 520 26.71 -2.69 6.79
CA ALA A 520 27.65 -3.51 7.58
C ALA A 520 26.96 -4.49 8.55
N ASN A 521 25.72 -4.19 8.98
CA ASN A 521 24.92 -5.02 9.89
C ASN A 521 24.02 -6.03 9.16
N TYR A 522 24.14 -6.21 7.84
CA TYR A 522 23.32 -7.18 7.11
C TYR A 522 23.61 -8.62 7.57
N GLY A 523 24.89 -8.96 7.77
CA GLY A 523 25.34 -10.24 8.32
C GLY A 523 24.82 -11.44 7.52
N ALA A 524 24.32 -12.47 8.24
CA ALA A 524 23.73 -13.67 7.67
C ALA A 524 22.23 -13.51 7.29
N SER A 525 21.71 -12.28 7.24
CA SER A 525 20.33 -12.01 6.86
C SER A 525 20.12 -12.38 5.38
N GLY A 526 19.38 -13.38 5.08
CA GLY A 526 19.17 -13.83 3.70
C GLY A 526 19.96 -15.10 3.32
N PHE A 527 20.59 -15.76 4.30
CA PHE A 527 21.22 -17.08 4.14
C PHE A 527 20.48 -18.13 4.97
#